data_1b52ce1057b37ffe5b5a4d67e6b10938
#
_entry.id   1b52ce1057b37ffe5b5a4d67e6b10938
#
_cell.length_a   1.000
_cell.length_b   1.000
_cell.length_c   1.000
_cell.angle_alpha   90.00
_cell.angle_beta   90.00
_cell.angle_gamma   90.00
#
_symmetry.space_group_name_H-M   'P 1'
#
loop_
_entity.id
_entity.type
_entity.pdbx_description
1 polymer ?
#
loop_
_entity_poly.entity_id
_entity_poly.type
_entity_poly.pdbx_seq_one_letter_code
_entity_poly.pdbx_strand_id
1 'polypeptide(L)'
;MPLLAHLFFLGICALVVLGGVRSGIEKFSKITIPVLFVLIVVMTVYSVTLPGASAGVKYLVKPDFSQLNAQSLAYAVGQSFYSLSLGMGAIITYGSYVDKKENIVVSSAGTALSDGGISPTDILNILGPV
;
A
#
# COMPACT_ATOMS: atom_id res chain seq x y z
N MET A 1 10.19 -16.29 -20.48
CA MET A 1 9.52 -15.02 -20.71
C MET A 1 9.63 -13.99 -19.56
N PRO A 2 10.18 -14.28 -18.36
CA PRO A 2 10.31 -13.28 -17.29
C PRO A 2 11.24 -12.11 -17.65
N LEU A 3 12.28 -12.35 -18.42
CA LEU A 3 13.22 -11.30 -18.86
C LEU A 3 12.56 -10.22 -19.72
N LEU A 4 11.67 -10.59 -20.62
CA LEU A 4 10.94 -9.63 -21.46
C LEU A 4 9.97 -8.78 -20.64
N ALA A 5 9.30 -9.39 -19.67
CA ALA A 5 8.42 -8.67 -18.75
C ALA A 5 9.20 -7.66 -17.89
N HIS A 6 10.40 -8.05 -17.43
CA HIS A 6 11.28 -7.16 -16.66
C HIS A 6 11.78 -5.98 -17.51
N LEU A 7 12.22 -6.24 -18.73
CA LEU A 7 12.67 -5.19 -19.65
C LEU A 7 11.53 -4.24 -20.02
N PHE A 8 10.33 -4.77 -20.23
CA PHE A 8 9.15 -3.96 -20.49
C PHE A 8 8.80 -3.06 -19.32
N PHE A 9 8.80 -3.62 -18.10
CA PHE A 9 8.54 -2.86 -16.89
C PHE A 9 9.60 -1.78 -16.63
N LEU A 10 10.89 -2.13 -16.78
CA LEU A 10 12.00 -1.16 -16.70
C LEU A 10 11.86 -0.04 -17.73
N GLY A 11 11.43 -0.37 -18.95
CA GLY A 11 11.16 0.61 -19.99
C GLY A 11 10.06 1.60 -19.59
N ILE A 12 8.97 1.12 -19.02
CA ILE A 12 7.89 1.97 -18.49
C ILE A 12 8.42 2.87 -17.37
N CYS A 13 9.15 2.32 -16.42
CA CYS A 13 9.74 3.10 -15.33
C CYS A 13 10.68 4.19 -15.86
N ALA A 14 11.52 3.87 -16.82
CA ALA A 14 12.42 4.83 -17.45
C ALA A 14 11.65 5.95 -18.17
N LEU A 15 10.60 5.63 -18.91
CA LEU A 15 9.75 6.62 -19.59
C LEU A 15 9.07 7.58 -18.58
N VAL A 16 8.56 7.04 -17.47
CA VAL A 16 7.93 7.86 -16.42
C VAL A 16 8.94 8.83 -15.82
N VAL A 17 10.16 8.35 -15.53
CA VAL A 17 11.22 9.18 -14.94
C VAL A 17 11.75 10.22 -15.94
N LEU A 18 11.88 9.85 -17.22
CA LEU A 18 12.29 10.78 -18.28
C LEU A 18 11.28 11.92 -18.52
N GLY A 19 10.00 11.69 -18.21
CA GLY A 19 8.95 12.72 -18.23
C GLY A 19 9.11 13.79 -17.13
N GLY A 20 10.14 13.69 -16.29
CA GLY A 20 10.43 14.56 -15.17
C GLY A 20 9.99 13.92 -13.85
N VAL A 21 10.92 13.89 -12.90
CA VAL A 21 10.69 13.25 -11.58
C VAL A 21 9.45 13.82 -10.88
N ARG A 22 9.22 15.11 -11.00
CA ARG A 22 8.09 15.79 -10.36
C ARG A 22 6.80 15.65 -11.15
N SER A 23 6.82 15.98 -12.44
CA SER A 23 5.61 15.96 -13.27
C SER A 23 5.25 14.56 -13.80
N GLY A 24 6.24 13.74 -14.12
CA GLY A 24 6.03 12.38 -14.65
C GLY A 24 5.48 11.44 -13.57
N ILE A 25 6.11 11.41 -12.40
CA ILE A 25 5.65 10.59 -11.28
C ILE A 25 4.29 11.05 -10.78
N GLU A 26 4.05 12.36 -10.66
CA GLU A 26 2.76 12.89 -10.23
C GLU A 26 1.63 12.50 -11.19
N LYS A 27 1.82 12.65 -12.50
CA LYS A 27 0.81 12.25 -13.51
C LYS A 27 0.56 10.75 -13.48
N PHE A 28 1.62 9.96 -13.39
CA PHE A 28 1.51 8.51 -13.32
C PHE A 28 0.75 8.07 -12.07
N SER A 29 1.07 8.64 -10.92
CA SER A 29 0.39 8.35 -9.65
C SER A 29 -1.08 8.76 -9.68
N LYS A 30 -1.42 9.91 -10.25
CA LYS A 30 -2.81 10.37 -10.37
C LYS A 30 -3.70 9.41 -11.16
N ILE A 31 -3.13 8.65 -12.08
CA ILE A 31 -3.87 7.65 -12.86
C ILE A 31 -3.81 6.29 -12.16
N THR A 32 -2.65 5.91 -11.68
CA THR A 32 -2.40 4.56 -11.14
C THR A 32 -3.08 4.36 -9.79
N ILE A 33 -3.08 5.37 -8.92
CA ILE A 33 -3.68 5.23 -7.57
C ILE A 33 -5.19 4.97 -7.64
N PRO A 34 -6.00 5.72 -8.41
CA PRO A 34 -7.43 5.41 -8.55
C PRO A 34 -7.69 4.04 -9.18
N VAL A 35 -6.90 3.65 -10.19
CA VAL A 35 -7.00 2.33 -10.82
C VAL A 35 -6.70 1.23 -9.83
N LEU A 36 -5.62 1.37 -9.06
CA LEU A 36 -5.26 0.43 -8.02
C LEU A 36 -6.35 0.34 -6.94
N PHE A 37 -6.89 1.47 -6.51
CA PHE A 37 -7.97 1.51 -5.52
C PHE A 37 -9.21 0.77 -6.00
N VAL A 38 -9.65 1.02 -7.23
CA VAL A 38 -10.79 0.30 -7.83
C VAL A 38 -10.50 -1.20 -7.90
N LEU A 39 -9.29 -1.58 -8.29
CA LEU A 39 -8.89 -2.97 -8.39
C LEU A 39 -8.93 -3.65 -7.02
N ILE A 40 -8.40 -3.00 -5.98
CA ILE A 40 -8.46 -3.51 -4.59
C ILE A 40 -9.91 -3.68 -4.15
N VAL A 41 -10.79 -2.72 -4.40
CA VAL A 41 -12.22 -2.81 -4.05
C VAL A 41 -12.88 -3.98 -4.76
N VAL A 42 -12.65 -4.14 -6.06
CA VAL A 42 -13.19 -5.25 -6.86
C VAL A 42 -12.70 -6.60 -6.32
N MET A 43 -11.40 -6.72 -6.04
CA MET A 43 -10.81 -7.94 -5.49
C MET A 43 -11.36 -8.25 -4.10
N THR A 44 -11.56 -7.24 -3.26
CA THR A 44 -12.15 -7.41 -1.91
C THR A 44 -13.59 -7.89 -2.00
N VAL A 45 -14.40 -7.26 -2.85
CA VAL A 45 -15.79 -7.69 -3.08
C VAL A 45 -15.81 -9.13 -3.59
N TYR A 46 -14.97 -9.46 -4.55
CA TYR A 46 -14.86 -10.81 -5.08
C TYR A 46 -14.43 -11.81 -3.99
N SER A 47 -13.42 -11.46 -3.19
CA SER A 47 -12.92 -12.30 -2.09
C SER A 47 -14.00 -12.60 -1.05
N VAL A 48 -14.84 -11.62 -0.71
CA VAL A 48 -15.95 -11.79 0.27
C VAL A 48 -17.06 -12.69 -0.28
N THR A 49 -17.23 -12.76 -1.61
CA THR A 49 -18.25 -13.63 -2.23
C THR A 49 -17.84 -15.11 -2.32
N LEU A 50 -16.58 -15.45 -2.09
CA LEU A 50 -16.12 -16.82 -2.14
C LEU A 50 -16.60 -17.65 -0.94
N PRO A 51 -16.91 -18.94 -1.14
CA PRO A 51 -17.26 -19.83 -0.04
C PRO A 51 -16.08 -19.97 0.94
N GLY A 52 -16.35 -19.70 2.22
CA GLY A 52 -15.30 -19.70 3.28
C GLY A 52 -14.79 -18.30 3.69
N ALA A 53 -15.05 -17.27 2.91
CA ALA A 53 -14.64 -15.90 3.22
C ALA A 53 -15.18 -15.40 4.57
N SER A 54 -16.30 -15.92 5.04
CA SER A 54 -16.88 -15.57 6.34
C SER A 54 -15.94 -15.81 7.53
N ALA A 55 -15.08 -16.83 7.45
CA ALA A 55 -14.10 -17.12 8.48
C ALA A 55 -13.00 -16.04 8.53
N GLY A 56 -12.50 -15.63 7.37
CA GLY A 56 -11.50 -14.55 7.25
C GLY A 56 -12.05 -13.19 7.71
N VAL A 57 -13.26 -12.85 7.25
CA VAL A 57 -13.94 -11.61 7.68
C VAL A 57 -14.18 -11.61 9.19
N LYS A 58 -14.64 -12.76 9.74
CA LYS A 58 -14.87 -12.90 11.18
C LYS A 58 -13.58 -12.75 11.99
N TYR A 59 -12.47 -13.29 11.49
CA TYR A 59 -11.16 -13.14 12.11
C TYR A 59 -10.70 -11.67 12.13
N LEU A 60 -10.94 -10.95 11.05
CA LEU A 60 -10.53 -9.55 10.92
C LEU A 60 -11.39 -8.60 11.76
N VAL A 61 -12.71 -8.82 11.81
CA VAL A 61 -13.67 -7.96 12.51
C VAL A 61 -13.77 -8.28 14.00
N LYS A 62 -13.36 -9.48 14.40
CA LYS A 62 -13.34 -9.91 15.80
C LYS A 62 -11.91 -9.96 16.32
N PRO A 63 -11.34 -8.81 16.75
CA PRO A 63 -9.99 -8.79 17.26
C PRO A 63 -9.92 -9.59 18.57
N ASP A 64 -9.05 -10.57 18.59
CA ASP A 64 -8.77 -11.36 19.78
C ASP A 64 -7.60 -10.73 20.56
N PHE A 65 -7.94 -9.84 21.48
CA PHE A 65 -6.95 -9.14 22.30
C PHE A 65 -6.20 -10.06 23.27
N SER A 66 -6.65 -11.29 23.46
CA SER A 66 -5.99 -12.26 24.34
C SER A 66 -4.65 -12.73 23.81
N GLN A 67 -4.43 -12.61 22.51
CA GLN A 67 -3.19 -13.01 21.83
C GLN A 67 -2.19 -11.85 21.64
N LEU A 68 -2.49 -10.67 22.17
CA LEU A 68 -1.59 -9.53 22.13
C LEU A 68 -0.40 -9.74 23.08
N ASN A 69 0.70 -10.19 22.51
CA ASN A 69 1.98 -10.33 23.16
C ASN A 69 2.92 -9.21 22.75
N ALA A 70 3.96 -8.96 23.53
CA ALA A 70 5.03 -8.01 23.18
C ALA A 70 5.65 -8.34 21.80
N GLN A 71 5.70 -9.62 21.45
CA GLN A 71 6.18 -10.10 20.15
C GLN A 71 5.23 -9.69 19.01
N SER A 72 3.91 -9.83 19.20
CA SER A 72 2.91 -9.40 18.21
C SER A 72 2.97 -7.89 17.99
N LEU A 73 3.18 -7.12 19.07
CA LEU A 73 3.36 -5.68 18.99
C LEU A 73 4.64 -5.32 18.21
N ALA A 74 5.75 -6.01 18.45
CA ALA A 74 6.99 -5.81 17.73
C ALA A 74 6.84 -6.10 16.23
N TYR A 75 6.12 -7.16 15.86
CA TYR A 75 5.80 -7.46 14.46
C TYR A 75 4.91 -6.38 13.82
N ALA A 76 3.90 -5.90 14.52
CA ALA A 76 3.02 -4.85 14.02
C ALA A 76 3.78 -3.53 13.78
N VAL A 77 4.67 -3.15 14.69
CA VAL A 77 5.53 -1.98 14.54
C VAL A 77 6.49 -2.18 13.36
N GLY A 78 7.14 -3.34 13.27
CA GLY A 78 8.03 -3.68 12.15
C GLY A 78 7.31 -3.62 10.80
N GLN A 79 6.09 -4.15 10.72
CA GLN A 79 5.26 -4.11 9.52
C GLN A 79 4.87 -2.66 9.17
N SER A 80 4.53 -1.84 10.13
CA SER A 80 4.23 -0.42 9.91
C SER A 80 5.44 0.34 9.35
N PHE A 81 6.62 0.10 9.88
CA PHE A 81 7.86 0.67 9.34
C PHE A 81 8.11 0.25 7.90
N TYR A 82 7.88 -1.02 7.59
CA TYR A 82 8.03 -1.54 6.24
C TYR A 82 7.00 -0.95 5.28
N SER A 83 5.72 -0.93 5.65
CA SER A 83 4.62 -0.44 4.83
C SER A 83 4.77 1.05 4.50
N LEU A 84 5.15 1.86 5.47
CA LEU A 84 5.40 3.29 5.30
C LEU A 84 6.77 3.60 4.67
N SER A 85 7.54 2.58 4.32
CA SER A 85 8.90 2.72 3.76
C SER A 85 9.84 3.56 4.64
N LEU A 86 9.64 3.53 5.95
CA LEU A 86 10.49 4.23 6.90
C LEU A 86 11.85 3.52 7.00
N GLY A 87 12.92 4.30 7.01
CA GLY A 87 14.28 3.77 7.09
C GLY A 87 14.90 3.31 5.76
N MET A 88 14.15 3.22 4.68
CA MET A 88 14.67 2.85 3.35
C MET A 88 15.23 4.04 2.55
N GLY A 89 15.15 5.26 3.06
CA GLY A 89 15.57 6.45 2.34
C GLY A 89 14.59 6.93 1.26
N ALA A 90 13.64 6.12 0.85
CA ALA A 90 12.65 6.47 -0.17
C ALA A 90 11.80 7.69 0.25
N ILE A 91 11.33 7.72 1.47
CA ILE A 91 10.57 8.84 2.05
C ILE A 91 11.40 10.14 2.07
N ILE A 92 12.69 10.05 2.36
CA ILE A 92 13.59 11.20 2.34
C ILE A 92 13.71 11.74 0.92
N THR A 93 13.87 10.86 -0.05
CA THR A 93 13.95 11.23 -1.46
C THR A 93 12.66 11.89 -1.93
N TYR A 94 11.50 11.29 -1.65
CA TYR A 94 10.20 11.87 -2.00
C TYR A 94 9.95 13.19 -1.26
N GLY A 95 10.32 13.27 0.00
CA GLY A 95 10.21 14.50 0.80
C GLY A 95 11.01 15.66 0.24
N SER A 96 12.14 15.40 -0.44
CA SER A 96 12.94 16.43 -1.09
C SER A 96 12.24 17.11 -2.27
N TYR A 97 11.25 16.46 -2.87
CA TYR A 97 10.46 16.99 -4.00
C TYR A 97 9.18 17.71 -3.58
N VAL A 98 8.83 17.67 -2.29
CA VAL A 98 7.63 18.33 -1.76
C VAL A 98 7.84 19.85 -1.75
N ASP A 99 6.83 20.61 -2.14
CA ASP A 99 6.88 22.06 -2.12
C ASP A 99 6.98 22.60 -0.68
N LYS A 100 7.77 23.65 -0.49
CA LYS A 100 7.93 24.32 0.82
C LYS A 100 6.63 24.91 1.38
N LYS A 101 5.59 25.01 0.55
CA LYS A 101 4.26 25.50 0.94
C LYS A 101 3.34 24.41 1.49
N GLU A 102 3.70 23.14 1.29
CA GLU A 102 2.90 22.01 1.76
C GLU A 102 3.10 21.77 3.26
N ASN A 103 2.00 21.51 3.94
CA ASN A 103 2.03 21.17 5.35
C ASN A 103 2.39 19.68 5.51
N ILE A 104 3.67 19.42 5.79
CA ILE A 104 4.23 18.08 5.87
C ILE A 104 3.51 17.23 6.94
N VAL A 105 3.07 17.84 8.04
CA VAL A 105 2.39 17.14 9.14
C VAL A 105 1.03 16.60 8.66
N VAL A 106 0.26 17.43 7.96
CA VAL A 106 -1.06 17.04 7.43
C VAL A 106 -0.91 15.96 6.35
N SER A 107 0.05 16.13 5.45
CA SER A 107 0.31 15.17 4.38
C SER A 107 0.78 13.82 4.92
N SER A 108 1.67 13.83 5.92
CA SER A 108 2.17 12.60 6.56
C SER A 108 1.07 11.88 7.34
N ALA A 109 0.24 12.62 8.08
CA ALA A 109 -0.91 12.05 8.79
C ALA A 109 -1.93 11.46 7.82
N GLY A 110 -2.22 12.15 6.71
CA GLY A 110 -3.09 11.65 5.64
C GLY A 110 -2.57 10.36 5.01
N THR A 111 -1.28 10.27 4.76
CA THR A 111 -0.64 9.07 4.21
C THR A 111 -0.73 7.89 5.19
N ALA A 112 -0.42 8.10 6.46
CA ALA A 112 -0.49 7.07 7.48
C ALA A 112 -1.92 6.55 7.69
N LEU A 113 -2.91 7.44 7.67
CA LEU A 113 -4.33 7.06 7.77
C LEU A 113 -4.81 6.29 6.54
N SER A 114 -4.36 6.68 5.35
CA SER A 114 -4.68 5.97 4.10
C SER A 114 -4.06 4.58 4.07
N ASP A 115 -2.83 4.42 4.52
CA ASP A 115 -2.16 3.12 4.64
C ASP A 115 -2.90 2.21 5.62
N GLY A 116 -3.24 2.71 6.80
CA GLY A 116 -4.03 1.96 7.79
C GLY A 116 -5.45 1.61 7.32
N GLY A 117 -6.04 2.39 6.41
CA GLY A 117 -7.34 2.11 5.82
C GLY A 117 -7.31 1.05 4.71
N ILE A 118 -6.23 0.96 3.95
CA ILE A 118 -6.07 0.00 2.85
C ILE A 118 -5.55 -1.36 3.36
N SER A 119 -4.66 -1.34 4.34
CA SER A 119 -4.03 -2.55 4.89
C SER A 119 -5.00 -3.66 5.32
N PRO A 120 -6.12 -3.38 6.01
CA PRO A 120 -7.12 -4.41 6.29
C PRO A 120 -7.74 -5.05 5.05
N THR A 121 -7.91 -4.26 3.99
CA THR A 121 -8.42 -4.72 2.70
C THR A 121 -7.42 -5.66 2.00
N ASP A 122 -6.14 -5.32 2.07
CA ASP A 122 -5.07 -6.15 1.54
C ASP A 122 -4.96 -7.47 2.29
N ILE A 123 -5.12 -7.46 3.61
CA ILE A 123 -5.14 -8.67 4.44
C ILE A 123 -6.31 -9.59 4.04
N LEU A 124 -7.49 -9.03 3.81
CA LEU A 124 -8.66 -9.79 3.32
C LEU A 124 -8.38 -10.46 1.98
N ASN A 125 -7.68 -9.80 1.08
CA ASN A 125 -7.31 -10.35 -0.22
C ASN A 125 -6.25 -11.46 -0.12
N ILE A 126 -5.32 -11.33 0.83
CA ILE A 126 -4.24 -12.32 1.06
C ILE A 126 -4.77 -13.56 1.79
N LEU A 127 -5.64 -13.34 2.77
CA LEU A 127 -6.29 -14.41 3.54
C LEU A 127 -7.53 -14.96 2.83
N GLY A 128 -7.75 -14.59 1.58
CA GLY A 128 -8.80 -15.14 0.74
C GLY A 128 -8.93 -16.64 0.93
N PRO A 129 -10.00 -17.31 0.54
CA PRO A 129 -10.45 -18.58 1.11
C PRO A 129 -9.33 -19.62 1.13
N VAL A 130 -8.87 -19.93 2.35
CA VAL A 130 -8.04 -21.10 2.65
C VAL A 130 -8.95 -22.30 2.75
#